data_a7e41ca92485b5c67553ff6c14fee34f
#
_entry.id   a7e41ca92485b5c67553ff6c14fee34f
#
_cell.length_a   1.000
_cell.length_b   1.000
_cell.length_c   1.000
_cell.angle_alpha   90.00
_cell.angle_beta   90.00
_cell.angle_gamma   90.00
#
_symmetry.space_group_name_H-M   'P 1'
#
loop_
_entity.id
_entity.type
_entity.pdbx_description
1 polymer ?
#
loop_
_entity_poly.entity_id
_entity_poly.type
_entity_poly.pdbx_seq_one_letter_code
_entity_poly.pdbx_strand_id
1 'polypeptide(L)'
;DRLRSRGLGDVYKRQALYYALNPYGNQNFVFDWDSMLRAGMDTKDFICPKSFKFNKQNFEIGNAYGAVYGLNILAGELPDEILRDFLEMQNLFCVNIHVEPLDQIDALKFVKKKLTNVNQMKVDEQKKASQAGYDPDILPPQIKMYIDDIEKLLGDLNSKNERLFHISISIRSYAKSKKDLKLQAEALKRICQKNNCTMFPYDYRQEQTLVSTLTLCYNEIPVSREMHTSGIAIFVPFTTKELFQDGQAAYYGVNTLSGNMIRANRSR
;
A
#
# COMPACT_ATOMS: atom_id res chain seq x y z
N ASP A 1 -14.75 21.22 25.28
CA ASP A 1 -13.86 20.09 24.98
C ASP A 1 -13.94 19.54 23.56
N ARG A 2 -15.11 19.53 22.89
CA ARG A 2 -15.23 19.10 21.47
C ARG A 2 -14.49 20.02 20.47
N LEU A 3 -14.35 21.29 20.76
CA LEU A 3 -13.60 22.22 19.87
C LEU A 3 -12.10 22.08 20.06
N ARG A 4 -11.61 21.76 21.26
CA ARG A 4 -10.19 21.46 21.50
C ARG A 4 -9.74 20.15 20.84
N SER A 5 -10.57 19.12 20.85
CA SER A 5 -10.23 17.84 20.19
C SER A 5 -10.19 17.96 18.65
N ARG A 6 -11.03 18.80 18.04
CA ARG A 6 -10.96 19.11 16.59
C ARG A 6 -9.68 19.88 16.24
N GLY A 7 -9.29 20.87 17.08
CA GLY A 7 -8.05 21.63 16.86
C GLY A 7 -6.79 20.77 16.94
N LEU A 8 -6.70 19.83 17.90
CA LEU A 8 -5.59 18.91 18.02
C LEU A 8 -5.47 17.97 16.81
N GLY A 9 -6.59 17.38 16.35
CA GLY A 9 -6.61 16.54 15.16
C GLY A 9 -6.09 17.26 13.91
N ASP A 10 -6.41 18.53 13.76
CA ASP A 10 -5.93 19.36 12.65
C ASP A 10 -4.42 19.67 12.75
N VAL A 11 -3.90 19.89 13.94
CA VAL A 11 -2.46 20.09 14.17
C VAL A 11 -1.67 18.85 13.79
N TYR A 12 -2.10 17.65 14.25
CA TYR A 12 -1.44 16.39 13.92
C TYR A 12 -1.48 16.07 12.43
N LYS A 13 -2.57 16.34 11.74
CA LYS A 13 -2.66 16.18 10.29
C LYS A 13 -1.65 17.07 9.55
N ARG A 14 -1.51 18.34 9.97
CA ARG A 14 -0.55 19.26 9.38
C ARG A 14 0.89 18.86 9.67
N GLN A 15 1.18 18.38 10.87
CA GLN A 15 2.49 17.83 11.21
C GLN A 15 2.82 16.58 10.37
N ALA A 16 1.87 15.67 10.21
CA ALA A 16 2.05 14.49 9.36
C ALA A 16 2.33 14.87 7.90
N LEU A 17 1.63 15.89 7.40
CA LEU A 17 1.86 16.42 6.06
C LEU A 17 3.23 17.09 5.93
N TYR A 18 3.66 17.85 6.94
CA TYR A 18 4.99 18.43 6.99
C TYR A 18 6.08 17.36 6.91
N TYR A 19 6.00 16.31 7.75
CA TYR A 19 6.99 15.24 7.74
C TYR A 19 6.99 14.45 6.43
N ALA A 20 5.82 14.28 5.82
CA ALA A 20 5.69 13.63 4.52
C ALA A 20 6.34 14.41 3.39
N LEU A 21 6.32 15.75 3.45
CA LEU A 21 6.89 16.64 2.44
C LEU A 21 8.33 17.10 2.76
N ASN A 22 8.77 16.99 4.02
CA ASN A 22 10.09 17.40 4.47
C ASN A 22 10.82 16.24 5.17
N PRO A 23 11.16 15.15 4.46
CA PRO A 23 11.68 13.90 5.05
C PRO A 23 12.99 14.09 5.83
N TYR A 24 13.77 15.10 5.49
CA TYR A 24 15.02 15.48 6.19
C TYR A 24 14.94 16.88 6.82
N GLY A 25 13.73 17.37 7.06
CA GLY A 25 13.46 18.64 7.73
C GLY A 25 13.63 18.57 9.25
N ASN A 26 13.07 19.57 9.93
CA ASN A 26 13.09 19.61 11.40
C ASN A 26 12.27 18.46 11.98
N GLN A 27 12.94 17.54 12.67
CA GLN A 27 12.30 16.36 13.30
C GLN A 27 11.40 16.74 14.50
N ASN A 28 11.59 17.92 15.08
CA ASN A 28 10.80 18.44 16.19
C ASN A 28 9.83 19.54 15.72
N PHE A 29 9.37 19.46 14.48
CA PHE A 29 8.40 20.41 13.96
C PHE A 29 7.06 20.29 14.72
N VAL A 30 6.64 21.41 15.32
CA VAL A 30 5.33 21.56 15.95
C VAL A 30 4.55 22.60 15.16
N PHE A 31 3.37 22.23 14.66
CA PHE A 31 2.50 23.20 14.02
C PHE A 31 1.81 24.04 15.08
N ASP A 32 2.09 25.34 15.07
CA ASP A 32 1.50 26.31 15.99
C ASP A 32 0.88 27.49 15.21
N TRP A 33 -0.40 27.72 15.44
CA TRP A 33 -1.16 28.79 14.78
C TRP A 33 -0.64 30.19 15.11
N ASP A 34 -0.28 30.41 16.37
CA ASP A 34 0.18 31.74 16.82
C ASP A 34 1.53 32.09 16.21
N SER A 35 2.42 31.12 16.12
CA SER A 35 3.74 31.33 15.48
C SER A 35 3.59 31.59 13.97
N MET A 36 2.69 30.87 13.30
CA MET A 36 2.39 31.04 11.88
C MET A 36 1.82 32.44 11.59
N LEU A 37 0.81 32.86 12.37
CA LEU A 37 0.18 34.18 12.22
C LEU A 37 1.16 35.32 12.51
N ARG A 38 2.02 35.21 13.57
CA ARG A 38 3.05 36.19 13.87
C ARG A 38 4.09 36.31 12.76
N ALA A 39 4.40 35.20 12.09
CA ALA A 39 5.33 35.20 10.96
C ALA A 39 4.68 35.74 9.66
N GLY A 40 3.37 36.00 9.65
CA GLY A 40 2.64 36.42 8.46
C GLY A 40 2.60 35.37 7.35
N MET A 41 2.77 34.11 7.73
CA MET A 41 2.82 32.97 6.80
C MET A 41 1.45 32.33 6.67
N ASP A 42 1.14 31.79 5.46
CA ASP A 42 -0.01 30.91 5.26
C ASP A 42 0.35 29.46 5.69
N THR A 43 -0.66 28.64 5.94
CA THR A 43 -0.49 27.22 6.30
C THR A 43 0.35 26.47 5.27
N LYS A 44 0.18 26.79 3.99
CA LYS A 44 0.98 26.21 2.91
C LYS A 44 2.45 26.56 3.03
N ASP A 45 2.75 27.82 3.23
CA ASP A 45 4.13 28.30 3.35
C ASP A 45 4.85 27.68 4.56
N PHE A 46 4.10 27.40 5.62
CA PHE A 46 4.63 26.83 6.86
C PHE A 46 4.92 25.34 6.76
N ILE A 47 4.22 24.63 5.89
CA ILE A 47 4.32 23.16 5.72
C ILE A 47 5.13 22.77 4.47
N CYS A 48 5.00 23.55 3.38
CA CYS A 48 5.60 23.19 2.10
C CYS A 48 7.13 23.22 2.12
N PRO A 49 7.77 22.31 1.39
CA PRO A 49 9.21 22.36 1.16
C PRO A 49 9.56 23.55 0.25
N LYS A 50 10.84 23.95 0.27
CA LYS A 50 11.33 25.12 -0.48
C LYS A 50 11.22 24.99 -2.00
N SER A 51 11.21 23.76 -2.53
CA SER A 51 11.16 23.51 -3.96
C SER A 51 10.64 22.12 -4.29
N PHE A 52 10.01 22.01 -5.45
CA PHE A 52 9.61 20.75 -6.08
C PHE A 52 10.18 20.68 -7.50
N LYS A 53 10.68 19.51 -7.88
CA LYS A 53 11.07 19.24 -9.26
C LYS A 53 10.72 17.79 -9.60
N PHE A 54 9.82 17.60 -10.55
CA PHE A 54 9.39 16.28 -10.98
C PHE A 54 10.13 15.87 -12.25
N ASN A 55 10.64 14.65 -12.24
CA ASN A 55 11.31 14.00 -13.37
C ASN A 55 10.50 12.76 -13.80
N LYS A 56 10.99 12.04 -14.84
CA LYS A 56 10.30 10.89 -15.38
C LYS A 56 9.93 9.83 -14.31
N GLN A 57 10.85 9.43 -13.42
CA GLN A 57 10.69 8.33 -12.45
C GLN A 57 11.04 8.71 -11.02
N ASN A 58 11.36 9.96 -10.77
CA ASN A 58 11.71 10.47 -9.46
C ASN A 58 11.37 11.96 -9.36
N PHE A 59 11.44 12.48 -8.15
CA PHE A 59 11.27 13.90 -7.87
C PHE A 59 12.29 14.39 -6.86
N GLU A 60 12.48 15.70 -6.81
CA GLU A 60 13.33 16.40 -5.84
C GLU A 60 12.42 17.27 -4.99
N ILE A 61 12.53 17.17 -3.67
CA ILE A 61 11.78 17.98 -2.71
C ILE A 61 12.78 18.63 -1.75
N GLY A 62 12.96 19.95 -1.83
CA GLY A 62 13.95 20.62 -1.03
C GLY A 62 15.34 20.00 -1.20
N ASN A 63 15.86 19.37 -0.16
CA ASN A 63 17.17 18.69 -0.15
C ASN A 63 17.06 17.17 -0.27
N ALA A 64 15.87 16.63 -0.60
CA ALA A 64 15.61 15.21 -0.69
C ALA A 64 15.34 14.77 -2.14
N TYR A 65 15.73 13.56 -2.45
CA TYR A 65 15.31 12.83 -3.65
C TYR A 65 14.25 11.83 -3.27
N GLY A 66 13.17 11.76 -4.05
CA GLY A 66 12.08 10.82 -3.79
C GLY A 66 11.60 10.12 -5.05
N ALA A 67 10.92 9.01 -4.87
CA ALA A 67 10.19 8.33 -5.93
C ALA A 67 8.98 7.60 -5.36
N VAL A 68 7.93 7.50 -6.16
CA VAL A 68 6.78 6.66 -5.87
C VAL A 68 6.74 5.50 -6.86
N TYR A 69 6.58 4.31 -6.33
CA TYR A 69 6.48 3.06 -7.06
C TYR A 69 5.12 2.44 -6.83
N GLY A 70 4.56 1.84 -7.87
CA GLY A 70 3.38 0.98 -7.75
C GLY A 70 3.79 -0.44 -7.42
N LEU A 71 2.95 -1.11 -6.64
CA LEU A 71 3.09 -2.52 -6.32
C LEU A 71 1.97 -3.31 -7.01
N ASN A 72 2.34 -4.27 -7.84
CA ASN A 72 1.40 -5.21 -8.43
C ASN A 72 1.61 -6.59 -7.80
N ILE A 73 0.54 -7.15 -7.26
CA ILE A 73 0.52 -8.46 -6.64
C ILE A 73 0.27 -9.49 -7.72
N LEU A 74 1.18 -10.44 -7.90
CA LEU A 74 1.05 -11.52 -8.89
C LEU A 74 0.40 -12.77 -8.29
N ALA A 75 0.57 -12.99 -6.98
CA ALA A 75 0.01 -14.13 -6.28
C ALA A 75 -1.52 -14.04 -6.14
N GLY A 76 -2.20 -15.17 -6.18
CA GLY A 76 -3.62 -15.27 -5.84
C GLY A 76 -3.87 -14.97 -4.38
N GLU A 77 -2.98 -15.42 -3.50
CA GLU A 77 -2.97 -15.16 -2.07
C GLU A 77 -1.64 -14.51 -1.68
N LEU A 78 -1.70 -13.51 -0.80
CA LEU A 78 -0.51 -12.86 -0.25
C LEU A 78 -0.13 -13.54 1.06
N PRO A 79 1.18 -13.71 1.33
CA PRO A 79 1.61 -14.12 2.66
C PRO A 79 1.39 -12.98 3.66
N ASP A 80 0.94 -13.31 4.87
CA ASP A 80 0.73 -12.35 5.98
C ASP A 80 2.01 -11.57 6.33
N GLU A 81 3.16 -12.09 5.94
CA GLU A 81 4.47 -11.54 6.26
C GLU A 81 4.92 -10.40 5.33
N ILE A 82 4.21 -10.11 4.24
CA ILE A 82 4.64 -9.11 3.25
C ILE A 82 4.88 -7.72 3.89
N LEU A 83 4.01 -7.28 4.78
CA LEU A 83 4.17 -6.00 5.47
C LEU A 83 5.33 -6.03 6.46
N ARG A 84 5.60 -7.18 7.08
CA ARG A 84 6.73 -7.37 8.00
C ARG A 84 8.06 -7.17 7.27
N ASP A 85 8.25 -7.81 6.11
CA ASP A 85 9.48 -7.65 5.33
C ASP A 85 9.75 -6.17 4.97
N PHE A 86 8.70 -5.39 4.71
CA PHE A 86 8.85 -3.95 4.52
C PHE A 86 9.20 -3.23 5.82
N LEU A 87 8.53 -3.53 6.93
CA LEU A 87 8.76 -2.84 8.21
C LEU A 87 10.15 -3.10 8.81
N GLU A 88 10.80 -4.20 8.46
CA GLU A 88 12.17 -4.53 8.89
C GLU A 88 13.24 -3.68 8.17
N MET A 89 12.90 -2.96 7.10
CA MET A 89 13.84 -2.07 6.41
C MET A 89 14.13 -0.81 7.21
N GLN A 90 15.41 -0.47 7.35
CA GLN A 90 15.87 0.76 8.06
C GLN A 90 15.86 2.02 7.17
N ASN A 91 15.21 1.99 6.03
CA ASN A 91 15.18 3.09 5.08
C ASN A 91 13.94 3.97 5.27
N LEU A 92 14.03 5.23 4.82
CA LEU A 92 12.90 6.15 4.87
C LEU A 92 11.96 5.89 3.69
N PHE A 93 10.90 5.14 3.93
CA PHE A 93 9.84 4.89 2.95
C PHE A 93 8.49 4.81 3.65
N CYS A 94 7.43 4.86 2.86
CA CYS A 94 6.05 4.73 3.31
C CYS A 94 5.28 3.83 2.34
N VAL A 95 4.59 2.83 2.87
CA VAL A 95 3.65 2.01 2.09
C VAL A 95 2.27 2.61 2.24
N ASN A 96 1.64 2.95 1.12
CA ASN A 96 0.28 3.47 1.07
C ASN A 96 -0.63 2.44 0.42
N ILE A 97 -1.74 2.19 1.07
CA ILE A 97 -2.78 1.28 0.58
C ILE A 97 -4.08 2.09 0.51
N HIS A 98 -4.55 2.32 -0.71
CA HIS A 98 -5.87 2.90 -0.94
C HIS A 98 -6.87 1.78 -1.15
N VAL A 99 -7.93 1.79 -0.37
CA VAL A 99 -9.01 0.80 -0.40
C VAL A 99 -10.31 1.52 -0.70
N GLU A 100 -10.89 1.23 -1.83
CA GLU A 100 -12.13 1.84 -2.31
C GLU A 100 -13.23 0.76 -2.40
N PRO A 101 -14.29 0.83 -1.59
CA PRO A 101 -15.35 -0.16 -1.63
C PRO A 101 -16.16 -0.02 -2.94
N LEU A 102 -16.44 -1.15 -3.59
CA LEU A 102 -17.40 -1.20 -4.69
C LEU A 102 -18.82 -1.36 -4.14
N ASP A 103 -19.77 -0.71 -4.79
CA ASP A 103 -21.17 -1.01 -4.57
C ASP A 103 -21.46 -2.48 -4.89
N GLN A 104 -22.34 -3.13 -4.11
CA GLN A 104 -22.61 -4.57 -4.25
C GLN A 104 -23.17 -4.92 -5.63
N ILE A 105 -24.00 -4.06 -6.19
CA ILE A 105 -24.60 -4.27 -7.52
C ILE A 105 -23.51 -4.18 -8.60
N ASP A 106 -22.63 -3.22 -8.49
CA ASP A 106 -21.55 -3.02 -9.46
C ASP A 106 -20.47 -4.09 -9.31
N ALA A 107 -20.18 -4.53 -8.10
CA ALA A 107 -19.31 -5.68 -7.83
C ALA A 107 -19.84 -6.95 -8.52
N LEU A 108 -21.12 -7.26 -8.36
CA LEU A 108 -21.75 -8.41 -9.00
C LEU A 108 -21.75 -8.32 -10.53
N LYS A 109 -22.04 -7.13 -11.09
CA LYS A 109 -21.95 -6.88 -12.53
C LYS A 109 -20.52 -7.11 -13.04
N PHE A 110 -19.55 -6.58 -12.31
CA PHE A 110 -18.12 -6.71 -12.66
C PHE A 110 -17.69 -8.18 -12.69
N VAL A 111 -17.98 -8.95 -11.64
CA VAL A 111 -17.64 -10.38 -11.58
C VAL A 111 -18.35 -11.19 -12.66
N LYS A 112 -19.64 -10.93 -12.90
CA LYS A 112 -20.39 -11.55 -14.00
C LYS A 112 -19.78 -11.25 -15.37
N LYS A 113 -19.35 -10.03 -15.60
CA LYS A 113 -18.64 -9.65 -16.84
C LYS A 113 -17.31 -10.40 -16.98
N LYS A 114 -16.53 -10.54 -15.90
CA LYS A 114 -15.31 -11.38 -15.92
C LYS A 114 -15.62 -12.82 -16.25
N LEU A 115 -16.63 -13.41 -15.62
CA LEU A 115 -17.08 -14.79 -15.92
C LEU A 115 -17.46 -14.96 -17.39
N THR A 116 -18.20 -14.01 -17.96
CA THR A 116 -18.57 -14.04 -19.39
C THR A 116 -17.32 -14.01 -20.27
N ASN A 117 -16.35 -13.16 -19.97
CA ASN A 117 -15.10 -13.07 -20.75
C ASN A 117 -14.31 -14.38 -20.69
N VAL A 118 -14.18 -15.00 -19.50
CA VAL A 118 -13.46 -16.26 -19.35
C VAL A 118 -14.18 -17.40 -20.03
N ASN A 119 -15.52 -17.45 -19.97
CA ASN A 119 -16.32 -18.42 -20.74
C ASN A 119 -16.15 -18.23 -22.25
N GLN A 120 -16.00 -17.01 -22.74
CA GLN A 120 -15.69 -16.75 -24.14
C GLN A 120 -14.30 -17.27 -24.51
N MET A 121 -13.28 -17.05 -23.67
CA MET A 121 -11.95 -17.64 -23.85
C MET A 121 -12.01 -19.18 -23.89
N LYS A 122 -12.82 -19.80 -23.01
CA LYS A 122 -13.06 -21.24 -23.04
C LYS A 122 -13.58 -21.70 -24.40
N VAL A 123 -14.61 -21.04 -24.94
CA VAL A 123 -15.23 -21.40 -26.25
C VAL A 123 -14.18 -21.21 -27.37
N ASP A 124 -13.38 -20.17 -27.32
CA ASP A 124 -12.35 -19.94 -28.35
C ASP A 124 -11.26 -21.03 -28.31
N GLU A 125 -10.83 -21.48 -27.13
CA GLU A 125 -9.88 -22.57 -26.99
C GLU A 125 -10.49 -23.91 -27.43
N GLN A 126 -11.76 -24.18 -27.14
CA GLN A 126 -12.47 -25.37 -27.62
C GLN A 126 -12.55 -25.40 -29.16
N LYS A 127 -12.81 -24.25 -29.80
CA LYS A 127 -12.80 -24.14 -31.27
C LYS A 127 -11.42 -24.43 -31.85
N LYS A 128 -10.35 -23.87 -31.23
CA LYS A 128 -8.96 -24.12 -31.67
C LYS A 128 -8.59 -25.59 -31.51
N ALA A 129 -8.96 -26.24 -30.40
CA ALA A 129 -8.73 -27.66 -30.19
C ALA A 129 -9.43 -28.51 -31.25
N SER A 130 -10.71 -28.25 -31.54
CA SER A 130 -11.47 -28.92 -32.61
C SER A 130 -10.81 -28.76 -33.98
N GLN A 131 -10.36 -27.56 -34.32
CA GLN A 131 -9.69 -27.30 -35.60
C GLN A 131 -8.32 -28.02 -35.72
N ALA A 132 -7.64 -28.19 -34.57
CA ALA A 132 -6.39 -28.93 -34.49
C ALA A 132 -6.52 -30.44 -34.34
N GLY A 133 -7.77 -30.96 -34.29
CA GLY A 133 -8.05 -32.41 -34.16
C GLY A 133 -7.86 -32.94 -32.73
N TYR A 134 -7.82 -32.06 -31.72
CA TYR A 134 -7.79 -32.45 -30.31
C TYR A 134 -9.19 -32.45 -29.70
N ASP A 135 -9.33 -33.15 -28.57
CA ASP A 135 -10.58 -33.18 -27.81
C ASP A 135 -10.92 -31.80 -27.25
N PRO A 136 -12.08 -31.20 -27.65
CA PRO A 136 -12.49 -29.86 -27.17
C PRO A 136 -12.76 -29.79 -25.67
N ASP A 137 -12.98 -30.91 -24.99
CA ASP A 137 -13.24 -30.98 -23.56
C ASP A 137 -11.95 -30.86 -22.72
N ILE A 138 -10.78 -31.01 -23.35
CA ILE A 138 -9.48 -30.80 -22.73
C ILE A 138 -9.14 -29.31 -22.74
N LEU A 139 -9.56 -28.62 -21.67
CA LEU A 139 -9.24 -27.22 -21.48
C LEU A 139 -7.84 -27.00 -20.83
N PRO A 140 -7.13 -25.94 -21.19
CA PRO A 140 -5.95 -25.53 -20.44
C PRO A 140 -6.27 -25.38 -18.94
N PRO A 141 -5.46 -25.98 -18.04
CA PRO A 141 -5.72 -25.95 -16.59
C PRO A 141 -5.95 -24.54 -16.03
N GLN A 142 -5.28 -23.54 -16.60
CA GLN A 142 -5.41 -22.14 -16.21
C GLN A 142 -6.83 -21.59 -16.42
N ILE A 143 -7.47 -21.91 -17.54
CA ILE A 143 -8.84 -21.43 -17.82
C ILE A 143 -9.83 -22.08 -16.86
N LYS A 144 -9.65 -23.36 -16.56
CA LYS A 144 -10.49 -24.07 -15.59
C LYS A 144 -10.36 -23.44 -14.20
N MET A 145 -9.14 -23.19 -13.73
CA MET A 145 -8.89 -22.53 -12.44
C MET A 145 -9.54 -21.14 -12.39
N TYR A 146 -9.42 -20.33 -13.45
CA TYR A 146 -10.04 -19.00 -13.49
C TYR A 146 -11.57 -19.06 -13.41
N ILE A 147 -12.20 -20.04 -14.06
CA ILE A 147 -13.66 -20.22 -13.97
C ILE A 147 -14.05 -20.56 -12.53
N ASP A 148 -13.40 -21.57 -11.94
CA ASP A 148 -13.67 -22.03 -10.58
C ASP A 148 -13.49 -20.90 -9.55
N ASP A 149 -12.41 -20.09 -9.68
CA ASP A 149 -12.14 -18.96 -8.80
C ASP A 149 -13.21 -17.85 -8.91
N ILE A 150 -13.64 -17.53 -10.14
CA ILE A 150 -14.67 -16.51 -10.37
C ILE A 150 -16.05 -16.99 -9.90
N GLU A 151 -16.40 -18.25 -10.11
CA GLU A 151 -17.65 -18.84 -9.62
C GLU A 151 -17.70 -18.89 -8.10
N LYS A 152 -16.59 -19.27 -7.45
CA LYS A 152 -16.44 -19.21 -6.00
C LYS A 152 -16.61 -17.79 -5.48
N LEU A 153 -15.92 -16.81 -6.08
CA LEU A 153 -16.05 -15.40 -5.70
C LEU A 153 -17.50 -14.90 -5.86
N LEU A 154 -18.18 -15.27 -6.94
CA LEU A 154 -19.58 -14.92 -7.16
C LEU A 154 -20.49 -15.54 -6.09
N GLY A 155 -20.24 -16.78 -5.71
CA GLY A 155 -20.94 -17.45 -4.61
C GLY A 155 -20.71 -16.75 -3.27
N ASP A 156 -19.49 -16.39 -2.97
CA ASP A 156 -19.09 -15.71 -1.73
C ASP A 156 -19.69 -14.29 -1.63
N LEU A 157 -19.73 -13.55 -2.73
CA LEU A 157 -20.38 -12.23 -2.79
C LEU A 157 -21.90 -12.31 -2.58
N ASN A 158 -22.54 -13.40 -2.98
CA ASN A 158 -23.97 -13.59 -2.82
C ASN A 158 -24.37 -14.15 -1.44
N SER A 159 -23.51 -14.98 -0.84
CA SER A 159 -23.91 -15.80 0.33
C SER A 159 -23.19 -15.45 1.63
N LYS A 160 -21.96 -14.90 1.58
CA LYS A 160 -21.09 -14.76 2.77
C LYS A 160 -20.87 -13.33 3.23
N ASN A 161 -21.66 -12.38 2.80
CA ASN A 161 -21.44 -10.96 3.14
C ASN A 161 -20.05 -10.42 2.75
N GLU A 162 -19.36 -11.10 1.82
CA GLU A 162 -18.13 -10.64 1.21
C GLU A 162 -18.39 -9.39 0.36
N ARG A 163 -17.43 -8.49 0.32
CA ARG A 163 -17.47 -7.28 -0.51
C ARG A 163 -16.24 -7.21 -1.39
N LEU A 164 -16.39 -6.53 -2.52
CA LEU A 164 -15.30 -6.28 -3.44
C LEU A 164 -14.80 -4.84 -3.29
N PHE A 165 -13.49 -4.68 -3.40
CA PHE A 165 -12.82 -3.40 -3.25
C PHE A 165 -11.81 -3.22 -4.37
N HIS A 166 -11.61 -1.96 -4.80
CA HIS A 166 -10.44 -1.58 -5.57
C HIS A 166 -9.31 -1.23 -4.62
N ILE A 167 -8.15 -1.83 -4.82
CA ILE A 167 -6.96 -1.59 -4.00
C ILE A 167 -5.83 -1.09 -4.88
N SER A 168 -5.24 0.03 -4.48
CA SER A 168 -4.02 0.56 -5.06
C SER A 168 -2.93 0.58 -3.99
N ILE A 169 -1.81 -0.07 -4.25
CA ILE A 169 -0.68 -0.12 -3.33
C ILE A 169 0.48 0.64 -3.95
N SER A 170 1.03 1.58 -3.22
CA SER A 170 2.18 2.36 -3.63
C SER A 170 3.21 2.49 -2.52
N ILE A 171 4.48 2.57 -2.91
CA ILE A 171 5.61 2.75 -2.02
C ILE A 171 6.28 4.07 -2.36
N ARG A 172 6.26 5.01 -1.41
CA ARG A 172 7.00 6.25 -1.51
C ARG A 172 8.32 6.10 -0.75
N SER A 173 9.44 6.36 -1.42
CA SER A 173 10.79 6.27 -0.84
C SER A 173 11.51 7.61 -0.97
N TYR A 174 12.33 7.94 0.04
CA TYR A 174 13.15 9.15 0.09
C TYR A 174 14.61 8.81 0.37
N ALA A 175 15.52 9.57 -0.25
CA ALA A 175 16.96 9.45 -0.01
C ALA A 175 17.65 10.82 -0.06
N LYS A 176 18.86 10.92 0.51
CA LYS A 176 19.69 12.15 0.44
C LYS A 176 20.37 12.33 -0.90
N SER A 177 20.53 11.25 -1.68
CA SER A 177 21.12 11.30 -3.02
C SER A 177 20.37 10.41 -4.01
N LYS A 178 20.51 10.70 -5.31
CA LYS A 178 19.94 9.87 -6.40
C LYS A 178 20.52 8.45 -6.39
N LYS A 179 21.80 8.31 -5.98
CA LYS A 179 22.46 6.99 -5.87
C LYS A 179 21.80 6.15 -4.77
N ASP A 180 21.60 6.74 -3.60
CA ASP A 180 20.96 6.04 -2.48
C ASP A 180 19.50 5.69 -2.78
N LEU A 181 18.78 6.60 -3.45
CA LEU A 181 17.41 6.32 -3.90
C LEU A 181 17.34 5.10 -4.82
N LYS A 182 18.31 4.97 -5.75
CA LYS A 182 18.39 3.81 -6.63
C LYS A 182 18.70 2.52 -5.87
N LEU A 183 19.64 2.55 -4.92
CA LEU A 183 19.96 1.40 -4.08
C LEU A 183 18.76 0.95 -3.22
N GLN A 184 18.01 1.91 -2.66
CA GLN A 184 16.78 1.62 -1.93
C GLN A 184 15.71 1.00 -2.83
N ALA A 185 15.54 1.52 -4.05
CA ALA A 185 14.61 0.96 -5.02
C ALA A 185 14.94 -0.50 -5.39
N GLU A 186 16.22 -0.81 -5.56
CA GLU A 186 16.68 -2.18 -5.81
C GLU A 186 16.43 -3.11 -4.60
N ALA A 187 16.61 -2.62 -3.38
CA ALA A 187 16.29 -3.37 -2.16
C ALA A 187 14.78 -3.64 -2.03
N LEU A 188 13.94 -2.62 -2.23
CA LEU A 188 12.49 -2.75 -2.26
C LEU A 188 12.02 -3.74 -3.32
N LYS A 189 12.61 -3.66 -4.53
CA LYS A 189 12.28 -4.58 -5.63
C LYS A 189 12.58 -6.04 -5.26
N ARG A 190 13.68 -6.32 -4.57
CA ARG A 190 14.00 -7.67 -4.09
C ARG A 190 12.98 -8.20 -3.10
N ILE A 191 12.54 -7.36 -2.15
CA ILE A 191 11.48 -7.74 -1.18
C ILE A 191 10.17 -8.03 -1.92
N CYS A 192 9.78 -7.18 -2.88
CA CYS A 192 8.60 -7.42 -3.69
C CYS A 192 8.68 -8.76 -4.43
N GLN A 193 9.80 -9.05 -5.07
CA GLN A 193 10.02 -10.31 -5.80
C GLN A 193 9.96 -11.54 -4.89
N LYS A 194 10.54 -11.46 -3.69
CA LYS A 194 10.46 -12.53 -2.67
C LYS A 194 9.01 -12.87 -2.32
N ASN A 195 8.14 -11.87 -2.31
CA ASN A 195 6.71 -12.00 -1.97
C ASN A 195 5.79 -12.12 -3.20
N ASN A 196 6.30 -12.57 -4.35
CA ASN A 196 5.53 -12.68 -5.59
C ASN A 196 4.80 -11.39 -6.00
N CYS A 197 5.45 -10.25 -5.77
CA CYS A 197 4.98 -8.94 -6.18
C CYS A 197 5.94 -8.32 -7.19
N THR A 198 5.45 -7.46 -8.06
CA THR A 198 6.27 -6.64 -8.93
C THR A 198 6.15 -5.17 -8.56
N MET A 199 7.29 -4.50 -8.51
CA MET A 199 7.38 -3.07 -8.29
C MET A 199 7.68 -2.37 -9.62
N PHE A 200 6.97 -1.30 -9.93
CA PHE A 200 7.14 -0.52 -11.16
C PHE A 200 7.11 0.98 -10.86
N PRO A 201 7.89 1.81 -11.58
CA PRO A 201 7.82 3.26 -11.46
C PRO A 201 6.57 3.80 -12.18
N TYR A 202 6.04 4.91 -11.69
CA TYR A 202 5.01 5.68 -12.40
C TYR A 202 5.68 6.72 -13.30
N ASP A 203 5.95 6.35 -14.55
CA ASP A 203 6.58 7.22 -15.54
C ASP A 203 5.74 8.47 -15.81
N TYR A 204 6.36 9.64 -15.67
CA TYR A 204 5.76 10.97 -15.87
C TYR A 204 4.55 11.29 -14.98
N ARG A 205 4.29 10.49 -13.91
CA ARG A 205 3.17 10.69 -12.97
C ARG A 205 3.62 10.80 -11.53
N GLN A 206 4.88 11.18 -11.31
CA GLN A 206 5.46 11.27 -9.97
C GLN A 206 4.77 12.34 -9.08
N GLU A 207 4.25 13.42 -9.67
CA GLU A 207 3.49 14.45 -8.96
C GLU A 207 2.16 13.89 -8.45
N GLN A 208 1.32 13.34 -9.32
CA GLN A 208 0.01 12.78 -8.99
C GLN A 208 0.15 11.64 -7.98
N THR A 209 1.15 10.79 -8.17
CA THR A 209 1.39 9.67 -7.25
C THR A 209 1.94 10.14 -5.91
N LEU A 210 2.78 11.19 -5.85
CA LEU A 210 3.19 11.80 -4.60
C LEU A 210 1.96 12.31 -3.82
N VAL A 211 1.08 13.09 -4.47
CA VAL A 211 -0.15 13.61 -3.85
C VAL A 211 -1.01 12.47 -3.30
N SER A 212 -1.17 11.38 -4.06
CA SER A 212 -1.91 10.20 -3.65
C SER A 212 -1.30 9.49 -2.43
N THR A 213 0.01 9.64 -2.18
CA THR A 213 0.67 9.05 -1.01
C THR A 213 0.70 9.96 0.22
N LEU A 214 0.16 11.16 0.13
CA LEU A 214 -0.01 12.04 1.27
C LEU A 214 -1.28 11.68 2.06
N THR A 215 -1.35 12.11 3.32
CA THR A 215 -2.49 11.85 4.21
C THR A 215 -3.73 12.69 3.87
N LEU A 216 -4.02 12.85 2.58
CA LEU A 216 -5.11 13.69 2.06
C LEU A 216 -6.39 12.89 1.71
N CYS A 217 -6.35 11.56 1.82
CA CYS A 217 -7.44 10.66 1.41
C CYS A 217 -7.86 10.85 -0.07
N TYR A 218 -6.90 11.20 -0.92
CA TYR A 218 -7.09 11.43 -2.34
C TYR A 218 -6.21 10.49 -3.14
N ASN A 219 -6.76 9.85 -4.17
CA ASN A 219 -6.06 8.86 -4.98
C ASN A 219 -6.19 9.17 -6.47
N GLU A 220 -5.07 9.49 -7.11
CA GLU A 220 -4.94 9.62 -8.58
C GLU A 220 -4.18 8.45 -9.20
N ILE A 221 -3.92 7.39 -8.44
CA ILE A 221 -3.16 6.24 -8.91
C ILE A 221 -4.02 5.41 -9.87
N PRO A 222 -3.59 5.28 -11.15
CA PRO A 222 -4.43 4.68 -12.20
C PRO A 222 -4.48 3.15 -12.13
N VAL A 223 -3.63 2.53 -11.31
CA VAL A 223 -3.50 1.07 -11.21
C VAL A 223 -4.15 0.61 -9.94
N SER A 224 -5.22 -0.13 -10.07
CA SER A 224 -5.89 -0.79 -8.96
C SER A 224 -6.11 -2.27 -9.28
N ARG A 225 -6.20 -3.07 -8.23
CA ARG A 225 -6.59 -4.48 -8.29
C ARG A 225 -7.86 -4.68 -7.47
N GLU A 226 -8.72 -5.57 -7.95
CA GLU A 226 -9.89 -5.97 -7.17
C GLU A 226 -9.50 -7.05 -6.16
N MET A 227 -9.92 -6.85 -4.92
CA MET A 227 -9.76 -7.82 -3.83
C MET A 227 -11.04 -7.92 -3.02
N HIS A 228 -11.32 -9.10 -2.50
CA HIS A 228 -12.45 -9.36 -1.60
C HIS A 228 -12.04 -9.11 -0.14
N THR A 229 -13.01 -9.05 0.77
CA THR A 229 -12.81 -8.68 2.19
C THR A 229 -11.70 -9.51 2.86
N SER A 230 -11.70 -10.82 2.69
CA SER A 230 -10.68 -11.70 3.27
C SER A 230 -9.27 -11.42 2.74
N GLY A 231 -9.14 -11.07 1.46
CA GLY A 231 -7.86 -10.68 0.88
C GLY A 231 -7.32 -9.36 1.44
N ILE A 232 -8.21 -8.41 1.78
CA ILE A 232 -7.83 -7.12 2.37
C ILE A 232 -7.40 -7.26 3.82
N ALA A 233 -7.98 -8.21 4.55
CA ALA A 233 -7.66 -8.44 5.97
C ALA A 233 -6.16 -8.69 6.20
N ILE A 234 -5.44 -9.23 5.20
CA ILE A 234 -3.99 -9.45 5.23
C ILE A 234 -3.20 -8.13 5.37
N PHE A 235 -3.74 -7.02 4.85
CA PHE A 235 -3.07 -5.71 4.93
C PHE A 235 -3.28 -4.99 6.25
N VAL A 236 -4.08 -5.53 7.15
CA VAL A 236 -4.17 -4.99 8.51
C VAL A 236 -2.89 -5.37 9.25
N PRO A 237 -2.03 -4.40 9.60
CA PRO A 237 -0.73 -4.67 10.18
C PRO A 237 -0.88 -5.10 11.65
N PHE A 238 -1.42 -6.28 11.90
CA PHE A 238 -1.32 -6.93 13.19
C PHE A 238 0.12 -7.44 13.38
N THR A 239 1.06 -6.50 13.38
CA THR A 239 2.40 -6.80 13.83
C THR A 239 2.34 -7.03 15.33
N THR A 240 2.82 -8.16 15.79
CA THR A 240 3.00 -8.44 17.21
C THR A 240 3.83 -7.30 17.80
N LYS A 241 3.21 -6.51 18.69
CA LYS A 241 3.90 -5.46 19.40
C LYS A 241 4.95 -6.13 20.29
N GLU A 242 6.21 -5.96 19.95
CA GLU A 242 7.28 -6.47 20.78
C GLU A 242 7.39 -5.60 22.03
N LEU A 243 7.28 -6.23 23.16
CA LEU A 243 7.50 -5.58 24.46
C LEU A 243 8.95 -5.82 24.87
N PHE A 244 9.84 -4.93 24.40
CA PHE A 244 11.24 -4.95 24.78
C PHE A 244 11.60 -3.61 25.43
N GLN A 245 11.86 -3.63 26.73
CA GLN A 245 12.32 -2.47 27.49
C GLN A 245 13.76 -2.71 27.95
N ASP A 246 14.61 -1.71 27.74
CA ASP A 246 16.01 -1.74 28.20
C ASP A 246 16.10 -1.43 29.72
N GLY A 247 17.25 -1.76 30.31
CA GLY A 247 17.54 -1.50 31.73
C GLY A 247 17.15 -2.65 32.66
N GLN A 248 16.59 -2.35 33.82
CA GLN A 248 16.20 -3.34 34.84
C GLN A 248 14.90 -4.08 34.51
N ALA A 249 14.68 -4.41 33.23
CA ALA A 249 13.49 -5.10 32.79
C ALA A 249 13.56 -6.60 33.08
N ALA A 250 12.51 -7.14 33.70
CA ALA A 250 12.37 -8.58 33.95
C ALA A 250 12.06 -9.31 32.64
N TYR A 251 12.61 -10.50 32.49
CA TYR A 251 12.29 -11.40 31.39
C TYR A 251 10.97 -12.13 31.68
N TYR A 252 10.04 -12.07 30.73
CA TYR A 252 8.71 -12.69 30.84
C TYR A 252 8.56 -13.93 29.96
N GLY A 253 9.39 -14.10 28.96
CA GLY A 253 9.30 -15.22 28.02
C GLY A 253 9.73 -14.85 26.61
N VAL A 254 9.39 -15.71 25.67
CA VAL A 254 9.62 -15.51 24.23
C VAL A 254 8.27 -15.35 23.56
N ASN A 255 8.15 -14.35 22.69
CA ASN A 255 6.97 -14.17 21.86
C ASN A 255 6.86 -15.35 20.89
N THR A 256 5.78 -16.10 20.96
CA THR A 256 5.58 -17.31 20.14
C THR A 256 5.49 -17.05 18.64
N LEU A 257 5.15 -15.81 18.24
CA LEU A 257 5.01 -15.42 16.85
C LEU A 257 6.31 -14.85 16.25
N SER A 258 7.03 -14.02 17.00
CA SER A 258 8.26 -13.38 16.51
C SER A 258 9.55 -14.11 16.92
N GLY A 259 9.50 -14.99 17.93
CA GLY A 259 10.69 -15.62 18.51
C GLY A 259 11.54 -14.69 19.39
N ASN A 260 11.13 -13.44 19.59
CA ASN A 260 11.90 -12.44 20.34
C ASN A 260 11.59 -12.45 21.83
N MET A 261 12.56 -12.02 22.65
CA MET A 261 12.41 -11.96 24.10
C MET A 261 11.42 -10.86 24.51
N ILE A 262 10.50 -11.20 25.42
CA ILE A 262 9.62 -10.22 26.06
C ILE A 262 10.28 -9.76 27.36
N ARG A 263 10.58 -8.47 27.45
CA ARG A 263 11.16 -7.82 28.63
C ARG A 263 10.33 -6.58 29.00
N ALA A 264 9.93 -6.46 30.25
CA ALA A 264 9.18 -5.32 30.74
C ALA A 264 9.62 -4.89 32.13
N ASN A 265 9.60 -3.59 32.40
CA ASN A 265 9.84 -3.02 33.72
C ASN A 265 8.57 -3.13 34.59
N ARG A 266 8.72 -3.67 35.79
CA ARG A 266 7.64 -3.77 36.79
C ARG A 266 7.38 -2.47 37.56
N SER A 267 8.35 -1.57 37.53
CA SER A 267 8.25 -0.31 38.29
C SER A 267 7.55 0.76 37.45
N ARG A 268 6.26 0.89 37.68
CA ARG A 268 5.47 2.12 37.55
C ARG A 268 4.60 2.28 38.79
#